data_02816bd81e70fde8921c35da31a1844d
#
_entry.id   02816bd81e70fde8921c35da31a1844d
#
_cell.length_a   1.000
_cell.length_b   1.000
_cell.length_c   1.000
_cell.angle_alpha   90.00
_cell.angle_beta   90.00
_cell.angle_gamma   90.00
#
_symmetry.space_group_name_H-M   'P 1'
#
loop_
_entity.id
_entity.type
_entity.pdbx_description
1 polymer ?
#
loop_
_entity_poly.entity_id
_entity_poly.type
_entity_poly.pdbx_seq_one_letter_code
_entity_poly.pdbx_strand_id
1 'polypeptide(L)'
;RKELIAKDMESAKKDKEEAGKYKEEYDNKLKNVKAETDEIMSAARVKAKKQEAQIVDEAKEEAARIIKRAENEAVLEKGKAKDEMKQEIIAVASLMAEKIVESSMTEEEQNKMLEAALNEMGEETWQN
;
A
#
# COMPACT_ATOMS: atom_id res chain seq x y z
N ARG A 1 52.11 -54.66 -48.43
CA ARG A 1 50.76 -55.00 -47.98
C ARG A 1 50.67 -55.08 -46.46
N LYS A 2 51.60 -55.70 -45.80
CA LYS A 2 51.62 -55.76 -44.33
C LYS A 2 51.87 -54.41 -43.69
N GLU A 3 52.68 -53.52 -44.29
CA GLU A 3 52.90 -52.16 -43.83
C GLU A 3 51.71 -51.24 -43.98
N LEU A 4 50.91 -51.38 -45.05
CA LEU A 4 49.67 -50.68 -45.27
C LEU A 4 48.59 -51.05 -44.27
N ILE A 5 48.45 -52.34 -43.98
CA ILE A 5 47.50 -52.84 -42.98
C ILE A 5 47.91 -52.38 -41.58
N ALA A 6 49.18 -52.39 -41.24
CA ALA A 6 49.72 -51.91 -39.97
C ALA A 6 49.48 -50.40 -39.80
N LYS A 7 49.65 -49.61 -40.88
CA LYS A 7 49.36 -48.18 -40.89
C LYS A 7 47.88 -47.89 -40.70
N ASP A 8 47.03 -48.65 -41.40
CA ASP A 8 45.59 -48.51 -41.28
C ASP A 8 45.11 -48.89 -39.87
N MET A 9 45.64 -49.91 -39.27
CA MET A 9 45.35 -50.31 -37.91
C MET A 9 45.80 -49.29 -36.88
N GLU A 10 46.98 -48.69 -37.07
CA GLU A 10 47.47 -47.63 -36.18
C GLU A 10 46.64 -46.38 -36.31
N SER A 11 46.25 -45.98 -37.52
CA SER A 11 45.36 -44.84 -37.76
C SER A 11 44.00 -45.06 -37.14
N ALA A 12 43.42 -46.26 -37.29
CA ALA A 12 42.14 -46.60 -36.68
C ALA A 12 42.20 -46.55 -35.13
N LYS A 13 43.30 -47.01 -34.59
CA LYS A 13 43.54 -46.95 -33.14
C LYS A 13 43.63 -45.50 -32.63
N LYS A 14 44.34 -44.64 -33.35
CA LYS A 14 44.41 -43.18 -33.04
C LYS A 14 43.06 -42.52 -33.11
N ASP A 15 42.32 -42.77 -34.15
CA ASP A 15 40.97 -42.22 -34.33
C ASP A 15 40.02 -42.64 -33.22
N LYS A 16 40.11 -43.90 -32.78
CA LYS A 16 39.34 -44.40 -31.66
C LYS A 16 39.74 -43.75 -30.34
N GLU A 17 41.01 -43.51 -30.09
CA GLU A 17 41.51 -42.82 -28.90
C GLU A 17 41.07 -41.35 -28.89
N GLU A 18 41.17 -40.67 -30.02
CA GLU A 18 40.70 -39.29 -30.16
C GLU A 18 39.19 -39.17 -29.96
N ALA A 19 38.44 -40.07 -30.56
CA ALA A 19 36.95 -40.12 -30.36
C ALA A 19 36.62 -40.36 -28.90
N GLY A 20 37.36 -41.20 -28.19
CA GLY A 20 37.19 -41.43 -26.76
C GLY A 20 37.44 -40.19 -25.95
N LYS A 21 38.51 -39.43 -26.27
CA LYS A 21 38.83 -38.16 -25.62
C LYS A 21 37.74 -37.09 -25.83
N TYR A 22 37.29 -36.94 -27.06
CA TYR A 22 36.21 -36.00 -27.37
C TYR A 22 34.93 -36.37 -26.65
N LYS A 23 34.61 -37.64 -26.55
CA LYS A 23 33.43 -38.10 -25.81
C LYS A 23 33.54 -37.76 -24.32
N GLU A 24 34.70 -37.99 -23.74
CA GLU A 24 34.98 -37.68 -22.32
C GLU A 24 34.90 -36.19 -22.05
N GLU A 25 35.50 -35.37 -22.93
CA GLU A 25 35.40 -33.90 -22.84
C GLU A 25 33.96 -33.39 -22.94
N TYR A 26 33.23 -33.98 -23.88
CA TYR A 26 31.81 -33.63 -24.07
C TYR A 26 30.97 -34.01 -22.87
N ASP A 27 31.15 -35.20 -22.31
CA ASP A 27 30.47 -35.63 -21.09
C ASP A 27 30.78 -34.73 -19.90
N ASN A 28 32.05 -34.32 -19.76
CA ASN A 28 32.48 -33.39 -18.71
C ASN A 28 31.83 -32.00 -18.90
N LYS A 29 31.77 -31.51 -20.13
CA LYS A 29 31.13 -30.23 -20.43
C LYS A 29 29.63 -30.29 -20.12
N LEU A 30 28.96 -31.38 -20.44
CA LEU A 30 27.55 -31.56 -20.12
C LEU A 30 27.30 -31.57 -18.61
N LYS A 31 28.16 -32.26 -17.85
CA LYS A 31 28.08 -32.26 -16.38
C LYS A 31 28.26 -30.86 -15.81
N ASN A 32 29.26 -30.11 -16.33
CA ASN A 32 29.51 -28.74 -15.90
C ASN A 32 28.35 -27.81 -16.21
N VAL A 33 27.77 -27.91 -17.41
CA VAL A 33 26.60 -27.13 -17.81
C VAL A 33 25.41 -27.45 -16.90
N LYS A 34 25.22 -28.72 -16.60
CA LYS A 34 24.14 -29.14 -15.69
C LYS A 34 24.33 -28.56 -14.28
N ALA A 35 25.57 -28.64 -13.75
CA ALA A 35 25.89 -28.08 -12.44
C ALA A 35 25.69 -26.57 -12.40
N GLU A 36 26.15 -25.84 -13.42
CA GLU A 36 25.94 -24.41 -13.55
C GLU A 36 24.45 -24.04 -13.65
N THR A 37 23.70 -24.82 -14.44
CA THR A 37 22.27 -24.61 -14.58
C THR A 37 21.54 -24.81 -13.26
N ASP A 38 21.87 -25.87 -12.52
CA ASP A 38 21.29 -26.15 -11.21
C ASP A 38 21.63 -25.05 -10.21
N GLU A 39 22.84 -24.54 -10.25
CA GLU A 39 23.27 -23.42 -9.39
C GLU A 39 22.54 -22.12 -9.72
N ILE A 40 22.42 -21.79 -11.01
CA ILE A 40 21.68 -20.62 -11.48
C ILE A 40 20.20 -20.72 -11.08
N MET A 41 19.59 -21.88 -11.27
CA MET A 41 18.20 -22.11 -10.88
C MET A 41 17.99 -22.00 -9.38
N SER A 42 18.90 -22.56 -8.58
CA SER A 42 18.85 -22.46 -7.13
C SER A 42 18.99 -21.00 -6.65
N ALA A 43 19.94 -20.27 -7.21
CA ALA A 43 20.14 -18.84 -6.90
C ALA A 43 18.93 -18.00 -7.31
N ALA A 44 18.36 -18.28 -8.46
CA ALA A 44 17.16 -17.60 -8.94
C ALA A 44 15.95 -17.83 -8.03
N ARG A 45 15.78 -19.07 -7.54
CA ARG A 45 14.72 -19.41 -6.59
C ARG A 45 14.87 -18.69 -5.25
N VAL A 46 16.08 -18.64 -4.73
CA VAL A 46 16.39 -17.92 -3.48
C VAL A 46 16.10 -16.43 -3.64
N LYS A 47 16.53 -15.84 -4.75
CA LYS A 47 16.28 -14.44 -5.07
C LYS A 47 14.78 -14.16 -5.22
N ALA A 48 14.05 -15.04 -5.92
CA ALA A 48 12.61 -14.91 -6.11
C ALA A 48 11.85 -14.97 -4.78
N LYS A 49 12.19 -15.88 -3.89
CA LYS A 49 11.60 -15.98 -2.55
C LYS A 49 11.86 -14.74 -1.71
N LYS A 50 13.07 -14.19 -1.79
CA LYS A 50 13.42 -12.97 -1.08
C LYS A 50 12.62 -11.78 -1.61
N GLN A 51 12.47 -11.66 -2.92
CA GLN A 51 11.65 -10.62 -3.55
C GLN A 51 10.18 -10.77 -3.19
N GLU A 52 9.66 -12.00 -3.19
CA GLU A 52 8.28 -12.29 -2.78
C GLU A 52 8.02 -11.84 -1.35
N ALA A 53 8.90 -12.22 -0.42
CA ALA A 53 8.78 -11.80 0.98
C ALA A 53 8.80 -10.27 1.13
N GLN A 54 9.69 -9.60 0.40
CA GLN A 54 9.80 -8.15 0.41
C GLN A 54 8.54 -7.48 -0.15
N ILE A 55 8.00 -7.98 -1.25
CA ILE A 55 6.75 -7.47 -1.86
C ILE A 55 5.58 -7.64 -0.90
N VAL A 56 5.47 -8.80 -0.26
CA VAL A 56 4.40 -9.08 0.72
C VAL A 56 4.52 -8.14 1.93
N ASP A 57 5.73 -7.95 2.46
CA ASP A 57 5.95 -7.05 3.60
C ASP A 57 5.62 -5.60 3.26
N GLU A 58 6.05 -5.12 2.10
CA GLU A 58 5.71 -3.78 1.62
C GLU A 58 4.20 -3.60 1.42
N ALA A 59 3.53 -4.62 0.88
CA ALA A 59 2.08 -4.61 0.71
C ALA A 59 1.35 -4.56 2.06
N LYS A 60 1.82 -5.30 3.05
CA LYS A 60 1.27 -5.26 4.41
C LYS A 60 1.44 -3.90 5.07
N GLU A 61 2.61 -3.29 4.92
CA GLU A 61 2.87 -1.95 5.44
C GLU A 61 1.97 -0.90 4.78
N GLU A 62 1.82 -0.98 3.45
CA GLU A 62 0.94 -0.07 2.72
C GLU A 62 -0.53 -0.26 3.12
N ALA A 63 -0.98 -1.50 3.27
CA ALA A 63 -2.32 -1.80 3.76
C ALA A 63 -2.56 -1.21 5.15
N ALA A 64 -1.59 -1.34 6.05
CA ALA A 64 -1.66 -0.74 7.39
C ALA A 64 -1.75 0.79 7.34
N ARG A 65 -0.98 1.43 6.45
CA ARG A 65 -1.05 2.89 6.24
C ARG A 65 -2.42 3.33 5.72
N ILE A 66 -2.96 2.58 4.77
CA ILE A 66 -4.29 2.86 4.19
C ILE A 66 -5.38 2.76 5.26
N ILE A 67 -5.36 1.69 6.04
CA ILE A 67 -6.33 1.47 7.13
C ILE A 67 -6.23 2.59 8.16
N LYS A 68 -5.04 2.95 8.58
CA LYS A 68 -4.83 4.03 9.56
C LYS A 68 -5.32 5.37 9.05
N ARG A 69 -5.07 5.66 7.77
CA ARG A 69 -5.58 6.88 7.13
C ARG A 69 -7.10 6.89 7.09
N ALA A 70 -7.71 5.77 6.70
CA ALA A 70 -9.16 5.63 6.67
C ALA A 70 -9.79 5.80 8.06
N GLU A 71 -9.19 5.23 9.09
CA GLU A 71 -9.63 5.40 10.48
C GLU A 71 -9.55 6.87 10.92
N ASN A 72 -8.47 7.56 10.60
CA ASN A 72 -8.30 8.98 10.90
C ASN A 72 -9.33 9.84 10.17
N GLU A 73 -9.56 9.57 8.88
CA GLU A 73 -10.58 10.25 8.08
C GLU A 73 -11.99 10.01 8.65
N ALA A 74 -12.29 8.78 9.06
CA ALA A 74 -13.57 8.46 9.68
C ALA A 74 -13.80 9.22 10.98
N VAL A 75 -12.76 9.36 11.82
CA VAL A 75 -12.84 10.16 13.06
C VAL A 75 -13.09 11.63 12.75
N LEU A 76 -12.39 12.19 11.76
CA LEU A 76 -12.56 13.58 11.35
C LEU A 76 -13.97 13.83 10.79
N GLU A 77 -14.47 12.95 9.94
CA GLU A 77 -15.81 13.03 9.37
C GLU A 77 -16.90 12.93 10.44
N LYS A 78 -16.72 12.02 11.38
CA LYS A 78 -17.65 11.86 12.52
C LYS A 78 -17.69 13.14 13.37
N GLY A 79 -16.54 13.74 13.64
CA GLY A 79 -16.44 15.01 14.35
C GLY A 79 -17.13 16.15 13.61
N LYS A 80 -16.91 16.23 12.31
CA LYS A 80 -17.54 17.23 11.44
C LYS A 80 -19.06 17.08 11.39
N ALA A 81 -19.54 15.85 11.20
CA ALA A 81 -20.97 15.55 11.20
C ALA A 81 -21.63 15.90 12.55
N LYS A 82 -20.94 15.64 13.65
CA LYS A 82 -21.39 15.99 15.00
C LYS A 82 -21.50 17.51 15.18
N ASP A 83 -20.53 18.27 14.70
CA ASP A 83 -20.55 19.73 14.75
C ASP A 83 -21.66 20.32 13.87
N GLU A 84 -21.84 19.81 12.68
CA GLU A 84 -22.93 20.20 11.78
C GLU A 84 -24.29 19.91 12.41
N MET A 85 -24.46 18.75 13.04
CA MET A 85 -25.70 18.41 13.76
C MET A 85 -25.95 19.37 14.93
N LYS A 86 -24.94 19.73 15.70
CA LYS A 86 -25.06 20.74 16.76
C LYS A 86 -25.54 22.08 16.22
N GLN A 87 -24.98 22.54 15.11
CA GLN A 87 -25.38 23.78 14.46
C GLN A 87 -26.83 23.75 13.98
N GLU A 88 -27.27 22.64 13.40
CA GLU A 88 -28.65 22.45 12.98
C GLU A 88 -29.62 22.44 14.17
N ILE A 89 -29.26 21.79 15.26
CA ILE A 89 -30.06 21.75 16.49
C ILE A 89 -30.21 23.17 17.08
N ILE A 90 -29.11 23.91 17.13
CA ILE A 90 -29.10 25.30 17.61
C ILE A 90 -30.00 26.18 16.72
N ALA A 91 -29.90 26.04 15.41
CA ALA A 91 -30.73 26.79 14.47
C ALA A 91 -32.23 26.49 14.64
N VAL A 92 -32.59 25.21 14.76
CA VAL A 92 -33.98 24.80 15.01
C VAL A 92 -34.46 25.29 16.36
N ALA A 93 -33.68 25.13 17.41
CA ALA A 93 -34.02 25.60 18.75
C ALA A 93 -34.23 27.14 18.80
N SER A 94 -33.39 27.87 18.09
CA SER A 94 -33.48 29.32 17.96
C SER A 94 -34.77 29.73 17.24
N LEU A 95 -35.11 29.03 16.16
CA LEU A 95 -36.32 29.26 15.41
C LEU A 95 -37.58 28.97 16.24
N MET A 96 -37.56 27.88 17.01
CA MET A 96 -38.66 27.52 17.93
C MET A 96 -38.81 28.56 19.05
N ALA A 97 -37.73 29.02 19.61
CA ALA A 97 -37.76 30.09 20.62
C ALA A 97 -38.31 31.40 20.08
N GLU A 98 -37.94 31.77 18.87
CA GLU A 98 -38.45 32.93 18.16
C GLU A 98 -39.99 32.84 17.95
N LYS A 99 -40.45 31.70 17.51
CA LYS A 99 -41.90 31.45 17.30
C LYS A 99 -42.71 31.49 18.62
N ILE A 100 -42.14 30.95 19.69
CA ILE A 100 -42.76 30.96 21.01
C ILE A 100 -42.86 32.40 21.51
N VAL A 101 -41.84 33.18 21.34
CA VAL A 101 -41.82 34.60 21.73
C VAL A 101 -42.86 35.40 20.94
N GLU A 102 -42.93 35.21 19.62
CA GLU A 102 -43.91 35.86 18.77
C GLU A 102 -45.38 35.52 19.16
N SER A 103 -45.63 34.27 19.58
CA SER A 103 -46.98 33.82 19.92
C SER A 103 -47.42 34.14 21.34
N SER A 104 -46.48 34.32 22.28
CA SER A 104 -46.79 34.48 23.70
C SER A 104 -46.49 35.87 24.28
N MET A 105 -45.85 36.73 23.54
CA MET A 105 -45.47 38.09 24.00
C MET A 105 -46.18 39.17 23.19
N THR A 106 -46.55 40.27 23.84
CA THR A 106 -46.97 41.46 23.18
C THR A 106 -45.82 42.13 22.46
N GLU A 107 -46.08 42.99 21.49
CA GLU A 107 -45.07 43.74 20.73
C GLU A 107 -44.18 44.58 21.64
N GLU A 108 -44.74 45.15 22.68
CA GLU A 108 -44.02 45.91 23.68
C GLU A 108 -43.07 45.08 24.52
N GLU A 109 -43.48 43.86 24.91
CA GLU A 109 -42.64 42.89 25.64
C GLU A 109 -41.48 42.37 24.77
N GLN A 110 -41.74 42.13 23.49
CA GLN A 110 -40.72 41.72 22.49
C GLN A 110 -39.64 42.80 22.32
N ASN A 111 -40.07 44.07 22.24
CA ASN A 111 -39.15 45.22 22.13
C ASN A 111 -38.28 45.40 23.37
N LYS A 112 -38.84 45.21 24.55
CA LYS A 112 -38.06 45.25 25.81
C LYS A 112 -37.00 44.12 25.87
N MET A 113 -37.35 42.95 25.44
CA MET A 113 -36.44 41.79 25.41
C MET A 113 -35.33 42.02 24.41
N LEU A 114 -35.64 42.57 23.23
CA LEU A 114 -34.65 42.92 22.21
C LEU A 114 -33.69 43.99 22.69
N GLU A 115 -34.17 45.03 23.34
CA GLU A 115 -33.32 46.08 23.92
C GLU A 115 -32.40 45.54 25.01
N ALA A 116 -32.91 44.66 25.87
CA ALA A 116 -32.06 43.98 26.90
C ALA A 116 -30.96 43.15 26.28
N ALA A 117 -31.25 42.38 25.25
CA ALA A 117 -30.29 41.56 24.50
C ALA A 117 -29.23 42.42 23.80
N LEU A 118 -29.65 43.51 23.17
CA LEU A 118 -28.74 44.45 22.52
C LEU A 118 -27.82 45.17 23.52
N ASN A 119 -28.34 45.53 24.71
CA ASN A 119 -27.55 46.10 25.75
C ASN A 119 -26.50 45.13 26.34
N GLU A 120 -26.85 43.85 26.52
CA GLU A 120 -25.90 42.80 26.92
C GLU A 120 -24.80 42.60 25.87
N MET A 121 -25.15 42.54 24.61
CA MET A 121 -24.18 42.43 23.51
C MET A 121 -23.29 43.66 23.41
N GLY A 122 -23.84 44.85 23.64
CA GLY A 122 -23.10 46.11 23.68
C GLY A 122 -22.08 46.17 24.82
N GLU A 123 -22.46 45.73 26.02
CA GLU A 123 -21.56 45.65 27.19
C GLU A 123 -20.44 44.63 26.98
N GLU A 124 -20.72 43.45 26.47
CA GLU A 124 -19.70 42.45 26.15
C GLU A 124 -18.68 42.92 25.10
N THR A 125 -19.14 43.64 24.09
CA THR A 125 -18.28 44.21 23.04
C THR A 125 -17.37 45.30 23.56
N TRP A 126 -17.79 46.06 24.57
CA TRP A 126 -17.01 47.17 25.19
C TRP A 126 -16.02 46.69 26.24
N GLN A 127 -16.20 45.51 26.83
CA GLN A 127 -15.31 44.95 27.85
C GLN A 127 -14.15 44.13 27.26
N ASN A 128 -14.21 43.74 26.01
CA ASN A 128 -13.16 43.05 25.28
C ASN A 128 -12.43 43.98 24.32
#